data_5214c657c8bb11015afe9ec9d055a1d1
#
_entry.id   5214c657c8bb11015afe9ec9d055a1d1
#
_cell.length_a   1.000
_cell.length_b   1.000
_cell.length_c   1.000
_cell.angle_alpha   90.00
_cell.angle_beta   90.00
_cell.angle_gamma   90.00
#
_symmetry.space_group_name_H-M   'P 1'
#
loop_
_entity.id
_entity.type
_entity.pdbx_description
1 polymer ?
#
loop_
_entity_poly.entity_id
_entity_poly.type
_entity_poly.pdbx_seq_one_letter_code
_entity_poly.pdbx_strand_id
1 'polypeptide(L)'
;MTIQKEMFGSLELDKKIVTALTDMGFEEPSPIQAATIPLVLEGNDVIGQAQTGTGKTAAFGIPLVQAITDFKHIQALIMTPTRELAIQVAEEVGKIGRTRRVRVLPVYGGQPIERQIRALRNNVQIVIGTPGRLIDHINRGTIHLDHIKFLVLDEADEMLDMGFVDDIEEIMRSLPVERQTLLFSATMPRPILSLTKKYMKAPKNVTISKEELTVPLIEQYYFETKDKIEGLCRLLDAEIDGKLIIFCRTKKGVDDLSIALSSRGYMAEGLHGDLSQNQRDRVMKKFREGAVDVLIATDVAARGIDVDNITHVINFDIPQDPESYVHRIGRTGRAGNTGVAMTFITPREFRQLKLIERTVKTKIQRRQLPTAANVIERQRDQIISKMQTVLELNAYHDYMPIAESLLDDYSAEEVAAAALKLMQEGIKALEAPQEDILSKDLRNTGGRPGMVRLFINIGRSQKIMVKDIVSTIAIEADIPARDIGLINIYDKFTFVEVPEDVAEKVIGAMNKNFIKGYKVNIEPAKARR
;
A
#
# COMPACT_ATOMS: atom_id res chain seq x y z
N MET A 1 38.76 -14.51 -2.87
CA MET A 1 38.33 -15.07 -4.17
C MET A 1 37.50 -14.01 -4.85
N THR A 2 37.99 -13.44 -5.94
CA THR A 2 37.29 -12.42 -6.73
C THR A 2 36.14 -13.14 -7.44
N ILE A 3 34.90 -12.84 -7.05
CA ILE A 3 33.71 -13.33 -7.74
C ILE A 3 33.75 -12.66 -9.12
N GLN A 4 33.99 -13.45 -10.18
CA GLN A 4 33.78 -12.98 -11.55
C GLN A 4 32.30 -12.62 -11.67
N LYS A 5 32.00 -11.36 -11.95
CA LYS A 5 30.65 -10.89 -12.24
C LYS A 5 30.14 -11.59 -13.50
N GLU A 6 29.17 -12.48 -13.35
CA GLU A 6 28.53 -13.17 -14.46
C GLU A 6 27.54 -12.20 -15.13
N MET A 7 27.73 -11.95 -16.41
CA MET A 7 26.77 -11.19 -17.22
C MET A 7 25.68 -12.12 -17.75
N PHE A 8 24.46 -11.61 -18.02
CA PHE A 8 23.39 -12.41 -18.66
C PHE A 8 23.82 -13.09 -19.95
N GLY A 9 24.84 -12.57 -20.64
CA GLY A 9 25.42 -13.19 -21.83
C GLY A 9 26.12 -14.52 -21.59
N SER A 10 26.49 -14.87 -20.34
CA SER A 10 27.10 -16.16 -19.98
C SER A 10 26.07 -17.27 -19.70
N LEU A 11 24.77 -16.95 -19.63
CA LEU A 11 23.70 -17.87 -19.26
C LEU A 11 23.06 -18.62 -20.46
N GLU A 12 23.70 -18.71 -21.62
CA GLU A 12 23.20 -19.37 -22.83
C GLU A 12 21.78 -18.93 -23.25
N LEU A 13 21.50 -17.64 -23.12
CA LEU A 13 20.20 -17.05 -23.47
C LEU A 13 20.12 -16.66 -24.95
N ASP A 14 18.90 -16.78 -25.52
CA ASP A 14 18.58 -16.25 -26.86
C ASP A 14 18.89 -14.74 -26.92
N LYS A 15 19.59 -14.32 -27.98
CA LYS A 15 19.95 -12.90 -28.19
C LYS A 15 18.76 -11.94 -28.07
N LYS A 16 17.56 -12.37 -28.48
CA LYS A 16 16.33 -11.59 -28.35
C LYS A 16 15.95 -11.36 -26.88
N ILE A 17 16.18 -12.35 -26.01
CA ILE A 17 15.93 -12.21 -24.58
C ILE A 17 16.95 -11.27 -23.96
N VAL A 18 18.24 -11.45 -24.27
CA VAL A 18 19.29 -10.54 -23.80
C VAL A 18 18.99 -9.10 -24.18
N THR A 19 18.56 -8.85 -25.44
CA THR A 19 18.14 -7.49 -25.86
C THR A 19 16.99 -6.96 -24.99
N ALA A 20 15.96 -7.79 -24.74
CA ALA A 20 14.84 -7.36 -23.90
C ALA A 20 15.27 -7.04 -22.46
N LEU A 21 16.20 -7.81 -21.88
CA LEU A 21 16.75 -7.57 -20.54
C LEU A 21 17.56 -6.27 -20.50
N THR A 22 18.38 -6.01 -21.52
CA THR A 22 19.13 -4.75 -21.64
C THR A 22 18.18 -3.55 -21.75
N ASP A 23 17.11 -3.64 -22.57
CA ASP A 23 16.07 -2.60 -22.67
C ASP A 23 15.35 -2.34 -21.34
N MET A 24 15.29 -3.34 -20.47
CA MET A 24 14.71 -3.25 -19.12
C MET A 24 15.70 -2.76 -18.06
N GLY A 25 16.97 -2.52 -18.42
CA GLY A 25 17.99 -2.05 -17.50
C GLY A 25 18.63 -3.16 -16.65
N PHE A 26 18.50 -4.43 -17.04
CA PHE A 26 19.19 -5.53 -16.37
C PHE A 26 20.64 -5.59 -16.85
N GLU A 27 21.59 -5.35 -15.97
CA GLU A 27 23.02 -5.42 -16.27
C GLU A 27 23.62 -6.77 -15.88
N GLU A 28 23.37 -7.20 -14.65
CA GLU A 28 23.89 -8.44 -14.05
C GLU A 28 22.77 -9.27 -13.42
N PRO A 29 22.83 -10.61 -13.50
CA PRO A 29 21.85 -11.45 -12.82
C PRO A 29 22.00 -11.35 -11.30
N SER A 30 20.89 -11.23 -10.59
CA SER A 30 20.88 -11.33 -9.14
C SER A 30 21.26 -12.75 -8.68
N PRO A 31 21.66 -12.97 -7.42
CA PRO A 31 22.06 -14.29 -6.93
C PRO A 31 21.03 -15.39 -7.17
N ILE A 32 19.72 -15.08 -7.01
CA ILE A 32 18.66 -16.06 -7.28
C ILE A 32 18.53 -16.35 -8.78
N GLN A 33 18.75 -15.37 -9.63
CA GLN A 33 18.70 -15.53 -11.09
C GLN A 33 19.88 -16.39 -11.58
N ALA A 34 21.10 -16.05 -11.15
CA ALA A 34 22.32 -16.77 -11.53
C ALA A 34 22.26 -18.26 -11.13
N ALA A 35 21.71 -18.55 -9.94
CA ALA A 35 21.61 -19.93 -9.46
C ALA A 35 20.40 -20.70 -10.05
N THR A 36 19.30 -20.02 -10.39
CA THR A 36 18.06 -20.69 -10.81
C THR A 36 17.98 -20.88 -12.32
N ILE A 37 18.34 -19.85 -13.12
CA ILE A 37 18.16 -19.88 -14.58
C ILE A 37 18.82 -21.10 -15.23
N PRO A 38 20.09 -21.43 -14.94
CA PRO A 38 20.74 -22.61 -15.53
C PRO A 38 19.99 -23.89 -15.22
N LEU A 39 19.61 -24.12 -13.95
CA LEU A 39 18.90 -25.31 -13.51
C LEU A 39 17.55 -25.50 -14.21
N VAL A 40 16.83 -24.39 -14.44
CA VAL A 40 15.55 -24.43 -15.16
C VAL A 40 15.77 -24.72 -16.64
N LEU A 41 16.80 -24.16 -17.26
CA LEU A 41 17.14 -24.44 -18.68
C LEU A 41 17.58 -25.90 -18.89
N GLU A 42 18.20 -26.53 -17.89
CA GLU A 42 18.54 -27.95 -17.88
C GLU A 42 17.32 -28.89 -17.70
N GLY A 43 16.13 -28.32 -17.45
CA GLY A 43 14.89 -29.10 -17.27
C GLY A 43 14.66 -29.61 -15.84
N ASN A 44 15.39 -29.12 -14.84
CA ASN A 44 15.19 -29.53 -13.45
C ASN A 44 13.97 -28.84 -12.84
N ASP A 45 13.25 -29.55 -11.97
CA ASP A 45 12.34 -28.90 -11.02
C ASP A 45 13.17 -28.09 -10.00
N VAL A 46 12.72 -26.90 -9.65
CA VAL A 46 13.49 -26.01 -8.77
C VAL A 46 12.62 -25.45 -7.65
N ILE A 47 13.16 -25.48 -6.43
CA ILE A 47 12.64 -24.76 -5.28
C ILE A 47 13.55 -23.57 -5.03
N GLY A 48 13.06 -22.35 -5.29
CA GLY A 48 13.76 -21.09 -5.07
C GLY A 48 13.32 -20.44 -3.76
N GLN A 49 14.16 -20.49 -2.74
CA GLN A 49 13.87 -19.81 -1.47
C GLN A 49 14.60 -18.46 -1.40
N ALA A 50 13.83 -17.38 -1.58
CA ALA A 50 14.35 -16.02 -1.55
C ALA A 50 13.25 -15.01 -1.16
N GLN A 51 13.64 -13.89 -0.57
CA GLN A 51 12.73 -12.81 -0.17
C GLN A 51 12.10 -12.11 -1.38
N THR A 52 11.04 -11.31 -1.16
CA THR A 52 10.46 -10.43 -2.19
C THR A 52 11.47 -9.37 -2.61
N GLY A 53 11.45 -8.97 -3.89
CA GLY A 53 12.37 -7.95 -4.42
C GLY A 53 13.77 -8.46 -4.81
N THR A 54 14.03 -9.78 -4.74
CA THR A 54 15.33 -10.36 -5.12
C THR A 54 15.45 -10.69 -6.62
N GLY A 55 14.40 -10.42 -7.42
CA GLY A 55 14.36 -10.73 -8.84
C GLY A 55 13.86 -12.13 -9.18
N LYS A 56 13.03 -12.74 -8.32
CA LYS A 56 12.42 -14.07 -8.56
C LYS A 56 11.65 -14.14 -9.86
N THR A 57 10.87 -13.12 -10.20
CA THR A 57 10.07 -13.07 -11.44
C THR A 57 10.94 -13.29 -12.67
N ALA A 58 12.06 -12.60 -12.77
CA ALA A 58 12.99 -12.80 -13.87
C ALA A 58 13.69 -14.17 -13.80
N ALA A 59 13.96 -14.70 -12.60
CA ALA A 59 14.59 -16.01 -12.42
C ALA A 59 13.78 -17.16 -13.04
N PHE A 60 12.44 -17.11 -12.99
CA PHE A 60 11.61 -18.07 -13.71
C PHE A 60 11.13 -17.55 -15.07
N GLY A 61 10.85 -16.26 -15.22
CA GLY A 61 10.30 -15.67 -16.44
C GLY A 61 11.24 -15.80 -17.63
N ILE A 62 12.54 -15.57 -17.44
CA ILE A 62 13.56 -15.69 -18.49
C ILE A 62 13.59 -17.10 -19.11
N PRO A 63 13.83 -18.17 -18.35
CA PRO A 63 13.88 -19.51 -18.90
C PRO A 63 12.52 -19.98 -19.46
N LEU A 64 11.40 -19.59 -18.85
CA LEU A 64 10.08 -19.90 -19.40
C LEU A 64 9.88 -19.27 -20.78
N VAL A 65 10.17 -17.98 -20.91
CA VAL A 65 10.07 -17.28 -22.20
C VAL A 65 10.99 -17.93 -23.25
N GLN A 66 12.19 -18.37 -22.87
CA GLN A 66 13.11 -19.05 -23.76
C GLN A 66 12.57 -20.40 -24.23
N ALA A 67 11.90 -21.14 -23.37
CA ALA A 67 11.39 -22.48 -23.66
C ALA A 67 10.08 -22.50 -24.46
N ILE A 68 9.40 -21.36 -24.66
CA ILE A 68 8.18 -21.30 -25.48
C ILE A 68 8.52 -21.58 -26.94
N THR A 69 7.92 -22.62 -27.51
CA THR A 69 8.13 -23.09 -28.88
C THR A 69 6.86 -23.11 -29.72
N ASP A 70 5.71 -23.36 -29.11
CA ASP A 70 4.39 -23.35 -29.76
C ASP A 70 3.65 -22.06 -29.43
N PHE A 71 3.26 -21.29 -30.43
CA PHE A 71 2.56 -20.04 -30.28
C PHE A 71 1.03 -20.16 -30.38
N LYS A 72 0.48 -21.37 -30.39
CA LYS A 72 -0.96 -21.65 -30.46
C LYS A 72 -1.58 -22.03 -29.12
N HIS A 73 -0.78 -22.64 -28.22
CA HIS A 73 -1.28 -23.23 -26.97
C HIS A 73 -0.62 -22.60 -25.74
N ILE A 74 -1.30 -22.73 -24.61
CA ILE A 74 -0.78 -22.34 -23.31
C ILE A 74 0.26 -23.39 -22.89
N GLN A 75 1.52 -22.96 -22.69
CA GLN A 75 2.62 -23.84 -22.31
C GLN A 75 3.13 -23.60 -20.89
N ALA A 76 2.85 -22.45 -20.30
CA ALA A 76 3.23 -22.14 -18.95
C ALA A 76 2.04 -21.59 -18.14
N LEU A 77 1.90 -22.10 -16.93
CA LEU A 77 0.97 -21.61 -15.92
C LEU A 77 1.77 -21.12 -14.71
N ILE A 78 1.51 -19.89 -14.30
CA ILE A 78 2.09 -19.29 -13.09
C ILE A 78 0.96 -18.98 -12.13
N MET A 79 1.00 -19.54 -10.93
CA MET A 79 0.04 -19.24 -9.86
C MET A 79 0.62 -18.23 -8.89
N THR A 80 -0.20 -17.23 -8.52
CA THR A 80 0.14 -16.16 -7.60
C THR A 80 -0.97 -15.95 -6.58
N PRO A 81 -0.67 -15.53 -5.33
CA PRO A 81 -1.67 -15.36 -4.28
C PRO A 81 -2.68 -14.24 -4.55
N THR A 82 -2.25 -13.17 -5.22
CA THR A 82 -3.05 -11.96 -5.38
C THR A 82 -3.18 -11.53 -6.84
N ARG A 83 -4.20 -10.72 -7.11
CA ARG A 83 -4.46 -10.13 -8.45
C ARG A 83 -3.36 -9.17 -8.85
N GLU A 84 -2.94 -8.35 -7.88
CA GLU A 84 -1.92 -7.35 -8.04
C GLU A 84 -0.60 -8.01 -8.47
N LEU A 85 -0.20 -9.09 -7.81
CA LEU A 85 0.98 -9.87 -8.18
C LEU A 85 0.80 -10.55 -9.56
N ALA A 86 -0.39 -11.09 -9.86
CA ALA A 86 -0.66 -11.66 -11.18
C ALA A 86 -0.46 -10.64 -12.31
N ILE A 87 -0.90 -9.41 -12.13
CA ILE A 87 -0.73 -8.33 -13.09
C ILE A 87 0.75 -7.96 -13.22
N GLN A 88 1.43 -7.76 -12.09
CA GLN A 88 2.84 -7.39 -12.05
C GLN A 88 3.73 -8.43 -12.73
N VAL A 89 3.56 -9.71 -12.38
CA VAL A 89 4.30 -10.82 -13.00
C VAL A 89 3.99 -10.89 -14.50
N ALA A 90 2.72 -10.66 -14.91
CA ALA A 90 2.34 -10.64 -16.33
C ALA A 90 3.01 -9.51 -17.11
N GLU A 91 3.12 -8.33 -16.52
CA GLU A 91 3.81 -7.19 -17.13
C GLU A 91 5.30 -7.45 -17.28
N GLU A 92 5.96 -7.97 -16.24
CA GLU A 92 7.39 -8.25 -16.24
C GLU A 92 7.73 -9.38 -17.24
N VAL A 93 7.04 -10.52 -17.17
CA VAL A 93 7.23 -11.64 -18.13
C VAL A 93 6.85 -11.21 -19.54
N GLY A 94 5.84 -10.36 -19.70
CA GLY A 94 5.46 -9.77 -20.99
C GLY A 94 6.54 -8.90 -21.60
N LYS A 95 7.24 -8.08 -20.78
CA LYS A 95 8.38 -7.27 -21.20
C LYS A 95 9.55 -8.18 -21.66
N ILE A 96 9.89 -9.20 -20.87
CA ILE A 96 10.92 -10.20 -21.23
C ILE A 96 10.57 -10.90 -22.56
N GLY A 97 9.28 -11.27 -22.75
CA GLY A 97 8.80 -12.00 -23.91
C GLY A 97 8.53 -11.15 -25.17
N ARG A 98 8.62 -9.82 -25.07
CA ARG A 98 8.21 -8.89 -26.14
C ARG A 98 8.94 -9.14 -27.46
N THR A 99 10.25 -9.28 -27.42
CA THR A 99 11.10 -9.48 -28.61
C THR A 99 10.86 -10.84 -29.27
N ARG A 100 10.37 -11.82 -28.52
CA ARG A 100 9.96 -13.15 -29.00
C ARG A 100 8.48 -13.26 -29.35
N ARG A 101 7.70 -12.18 -29.15
CA ARG A 101 6.25 -12.12 -29.39
C ARG A 101 5.45 -13.12 -28.53
N VAL A 102 5.94 -13.46 -27.35
CA VAL A 102 5.22 -14.30 -26.39
C VAL A 102 4.06 -13.51 -25.79
N ARG A 103 2.86 -14.08 -25.83
CA ARG A 103 1.65 -13.46 -25.27
C ARG A 103 1.42 -13.98 -23.86
N VAL A 104 1.32 -13.07 -22.93
CA VAL A 104 1.10 -13.31 -21.50
C VAL A 104 -0.27 -12.78 -21.12
N LEU A 105 -1.05 -13.55 -20.37
CA LEU A 105 -2.38 -13.15 -19.93
C LEU A 105 -2.53 -13.29 -18.41
N PRO A 106 -2.84 -12.22 -17.67
CA PRO A 106 -3.23 -12.33 -16.27
C PRO A 106 -4.70 -12.74 -16.14
N VAL A 107 -4.96 -13.74 -15.27
CA VAL A 107 -6.28 -14.37 -15.03
C VAL A 107 -6.60 -14.32 -13.54
N TYR A 108 -7.49 -13.40 -13.12
CA TYR A 108 -7.80 -13.13 -11.73
C TYR A 108 -9.25 -12.72 -11.52
N GLY A 109 -9.74 -12.83 -10.29
CA GLY A 109 -11.12 -12.49 -9.93
C GLY A 109 -11.38 -10.98 -9.88
N GLY A 110 -12.66 -10.58 -9.81
CA GLY A 110 -13.10 -9.18 -9.63
C GLY A 110 -13.24 -8.36 -10.91
N GLN A 111 -13.04 -8.97 -12.07
CA GLN A 111 -13.42 -8.42 -13.37
C GLN A 111 -14.33 -9.40 -14.14
N PRO A 112 -15.10 -8.91 -15.14
CA PRO A 112 -15.95 -9.76 -15.96
C PRO A 112 -15.13 -10.88 -16.64
N ILE A 113 -15.56 -12.13 -16.42
CA ILE A 113 -14.86 -13.32 -16.93
C ILE A 113 -14.84 -13.37 -18.46
N GLU A 114 -15.84 -12.81 -19.11
CA GLU A 114 -15.99 -12.79 -20.57
C GLU A 114 -14.82 -12.09 -21.28
N ARG A 115 -14.20 -11.12 -20.61
CA ARG A 115 -12.99 -10.45 -21.12
C ARG A 115 -11.80 -11.42 -21.16
N GLN A 116 -11.65 -12.21 -20.11
CA GLN A 116 -10.58 -13.21 -20.00
C GLN A 116 -10.83 -14.36 -20.99
N ILE A 117 -12.08 -14.84 -21.14
CA ILE A 117 -12.46 -15.87 -22.12
C ILE A 117 -12.11 -15.41 -23.54
N ARG A 118 -12.43 -14.16 -23.90
CA ARG A 118 -12.06 -13.61 -25.22
C ARG A 118 -10.55 -13.50 -25.40
N ALA A 119 -9.82 -13.11 -24.36
CA ALA A 119 -8.37 -13.00 -24.41
C ALA A 119 -7.69 -14.38 -24.54
N LEU A 120 -8.17 -15.40 -23.84
CA LEU A 120 -7.67 -16.79 -23.92
C LEU A 120 -7.76 -17.38 -25.34
N ARG A 121 -8.76 -16.96 -26.13
CA ARG A 121 -8.89 -17.38 -27.55
C ARG A 121 -7.82 -16.80 -28.49
N ASN A 122 -7.03 -15.85 -28.02
CA ASN A 122 -6.04 -15.13 -28.85
C ASN A 122 -4.62 -15.73 -28.77
N ASN A 123 -4.49 -17.04 -28.80
CA ASN A 123 -3.18 -17.72 -28.79
C ASN A 123 -2.26 -17.20 -27.69
N VAL A 124 -2.62 -17.38 -26.44
CA VAL A 124 -1.84 -17.06 -25.24
C VAL A 124 -0.89 -18.23 -24.94
N GLN A 125 0.38 -17.94 -24.63
CA GLN A 125 1.37 -18.97 -24.31
C GLN A 125 1.63 -19.10 -22.82
N ILE A 126 1.52 -17.99 -22.08
CA ILE A 126 1.75 -17.94 -20.63
C ILE A 126 0.50 -17.37 -19.96
N VAL A 127 -0.06 -18.12 -19.03
CA VAL A 127 -1.15 -17.66 -18.17
C VAL A 127 -0.61 -17.47 -16.76
N ILE A 128 -0.93 -16.33 -16.15
CA ILE A 128 -0.60 -16.02 -14.76
C ILE A 128 -1.90 -15.80 -14.01
N GLY A 129 -2.15 -16.57 -12.95
CA GLY A 129 -3.47 -16.49 -12.34
C GLY A 129 -3.53 -16.72 -10.84
N THR A 130 -4.62 -16.22 -10.25
CA THR A 130 -4.99 -16.55 -8.87
C THR A 130 -5.79 -17.86 -8.85
N PRO A 131 -5.58 -18.73 -7.82
CA PRO A 131 -6.15 -20.08 -7.80
C PRO A 131 -7.66 -20.11 -8.08
N GLY A 132 -8.49 -19.42 -7.33
CA GLY A 132 -9.94 -19.48 -7.47
C GLY A 132 -10.47 -19.08 -8.87
N ARG A 133 -9.82 -18.13 -9.60
CA ARG A 133 -10.24 -17.77 -10.96
C ARG A 133 -9.73 -18.77 -11.99
N LEU A 134 -8.60 -19.42 -11.75
CA LEU A 134 -8.13 -20.51 -12.60
C LEU A 134 -9.09 -21.71 -12.52
N ILE A 135 -9.54 -22.08 -11.32
CA ILE A 135 -10.56 -23.13 -11.10
C ILE A 135 -11.87 -22.77 -11.80
N ASP A 136 -12.34 -21.50 -11.71
CA ASP A 136 -13.56 -21.07 -12.41
C ASP A 136 -13.44 -21.26 -13.93
N HIS A 137 -12.26 -20.95 -14.53
CA HIS A 137 -12.01 -21.21 -15.95
C HIS A 137 -11.90 -22.70 -16.30
N ILE A 138 -11.26 -23.50 -15.43
CA ILE A 138 -11.14 -24.95 -15.61
C ILE A 138 -12.52 -25.59 -15.58
N ASN A 139 -13.33 -25.29 -14.56
CA ASN A 139 -14.68 -25.84 -14.38
C ASN A 139 -15.64 -25.44 -15.51
N ARG A 140 -15.43 -24.26 -16.14
CA ARG A 140 -16.18 -23.82 -17.33
C ARG A 140 -15.64 -24.35 -18.65
N GLY A 141 -14.50 -25.05 -18.65
CA GLY A 141 -13.83 -25.50 -19.89
C GLY A 141 -13.39 -24.35 -20.80
N THR A 142 -13.10 -23.18 -20.24
CA THR A 142 -12.72 -21.98 -21.01
C THR A 142 -11.22 -21.76 -21.08
N ILE A 143 -10.43 -22.54 -20.35
CA ILE A 143 -8.97 -22.62 -20.42
C ILE A 143 -8.58 -24.06 -20.74
N HIS A 144 -7.61 -24.22 -21.67
CA HIS A 144 -7.09 -25.52 -22.08
C HIS A 144 -5.64 -25.64 -21.60
N LEU A 145 -5.41 -26.58 -20.68
CA LEU A 145 -4.13 -26.77 -19.99
C LEU A 145 -3.38 -28.02 -20.44
N ASP A 146 -3.87 -28.72 -21.47
CA ASP A 146 -3.33 -30.00 -21.96
C ASP A 146 -1.90 -29.90 -22.50
N HIS A 147 -1.47 -28.68 -22.86
CA HIS A 147 -0.13 -28.42 -23.41
C HIS A 147 0.81 -27.73 -22.42
N ILE A 148 0.46 -27.70 -21.14
CA ILE A 148 1.31 -27.13 -20.09
C ILE A 148 2.60 -27.94 -19.96
N LYS A 149 3.73 -27.26 -20.14
CA LYS A 149 5.09 -27.79 -19.93
C LYS A 149 5.71 -27.25 -18.65
N PHE A 150 5.28 -26.08 -18.21
CA PHE A 150 5.82 -25.38 -17.05
C PHE A 150 4.70 -24.98 -16.08
N LEU A 151 4.91 -25.30 -14.82
CA LEU A 151 4.11 -24.80 -13.71
C LEU A 151 5.01 -24.03 -12.76
N VAL A 152 4.61 -22.80 -12.39
CA VAL A 152 5.27 -21.99 -11.37
C VAL A 152 4.31 -21.68 -10.24
N LEU A 153 4.75 -21.89 -9.01
CA LEU A 153 4.10 -21.40 -7.80
C LEU A 153 4.93 -20.22 -7.28
N ASP A 154 4.44 -19.00 -7.38
CA ASP A 154 5.12 -17.82 -6.85
C ASP A 154 4.46 -17.36 -5.56
N GLU A 155 5.27 -16.98 -4.55
CA GLU A 155 4.82 -16.69 -3.19
C GLU A 155 3.94 -17.83 -2.62
N ALA A 156 4.45 -19.08 -2.67
CA ALA A 156 3.68 -20.26 -2.28
C ALA A 156 3.26 -20.24 -0.79
N ASP A 157 4.09 -19.71 0.09
CA ASP A 157 3.79 -19.47 1.51
C ASP A 157 2.60 -18.52 1.69
N GLU A 158 2.53 -17.46 0.91
CA GLU A 158 1.41 -16.54 0.93
C GLU A 158 0.10 -17.19 0.44
N MET A 159 0.18 -18.04 -0.58
CA MET A 159 -0.98 -18.83 -1.03
C MET A 159 -1.48 -19.78 0.06
N LEU A 160 -0.56 -20.36 0.84
CA LEU A 160 -0.89 -21.19 2.01
C LEU A 160 -1.62 -20.37 3.09
N ASP A 161 -1.09 -19.22 3.44
CA ASP A 161 -1.67 -18.32 4.47
C ASP A 161 -3.07 -17.84 4.08
N MET A 162 -3.34 -17.75 2.78
CA MET A 162 -4.67 -17.42 2.25
C MET A 162 -5.61 -18.63 2.15
N GLY A 163 -5.15 -19.82 2.51
CA GLY A 163 -5.94 -21.05 2.51
C GLY A 163 -6.10 -21.73 1.13
N PHE A 164 -5.28 -21.37 0.13
CA PHE A 164 -5.39 -21.88 -1.23
C PHE A 164 -4.74 -23.25 -1.48
N VAL A 165 -4.35 -23.98 -0.43
CA VAL A 165 -3.66 -25.27 -0.60
C VAL A 165 -4.49 -26.28 -1.40
N ASP A 166 -5.78 -26.42 -1.07
CA ASP A 166 -6.70 -27.33 -1.75
C ASP A 166 -6.93 -26.88 -3.20
N ASP A 167 -7.07 -25.58 -3.43
CA ASP A 167 -7.23 -24.98 -4.75
C ASP A 167 -5.98 -25.25 -5.64
N ILE A 168 -4.79 -25.09 -5.07
CA ILE A 168 -3.52 -25.41 -5.76
C ILE A 168 -3.48 -26.89 -6.14
N GLU A 169 -3.81 -27.78 -5.21
CA GLU A 169 -3.86 -29.22 -5.49
C GLU A 169 -4.89 -29.57 -6.58
N GLU A 170 -6.07 -28.96 -6.57
CA GLU A 170 -7.10 -29.15 -7.61
C GLU A 170 -6.58 -28.75 -8.99
N ILE A 171 -5.95 -27.58 -9.10
CA ILE A 171 -5.34 -27.13 -10.36
C ILE A 171 -4.22 -28.10 -10.79
N MET A 172 -3.31 -28.49 -9.88
CA MET A 172 -2.20 -29.37 -10.20
C MET A 172 -2.65 -30.75 -10.72
N ARG A 173 -3.79 -31.26 -10.25
CA ARG A 173 -4.39 -32.52 -10.75
C ARG A 173 -4.93 -32.41 -12.17
N SER A 174 -5.32 -31.19 -12.61
CA SER A 174 -5.82 -30.94 -13.97
C SER A 174 -4.72 -30.71 -15.00
N LEU A 175 -3.46 -30.67 -14.58
CA LEU A 175 -2.31 -30.45 -15.45
C LEU A 175 -1.67 -31.78 -15.91
N PRO A 176 -0.96 -31.79 -17.07
CA PRO A 176 -0.16 -32.93 -17.51
C PRO A 176 0.83 -33.37 -16.43
N VAL A 177 1.02 -34.69 -16.32
CA VAL A 177 2.00 -35.29 -15.39
C VAL A 177 3.44 -34.95 -15.80
N GLU A 178 3.69 -34.98 -17.11
CA GLU A 178 4.98 -34.61 -17.67
C GLU A 178 5.05 -33.07 -17.82
N ARG A 179 5.61 -32.45 -16.82
CA ARG A 179 5.86 -31.00 -16.77
C ARG A 179 7.03 -30.72 -15.85
N GLN A 180 7.64 -29.58 -16.03
CA GLN A 180 8.60 -28.98 -15.11
C GLN A 180 7.88 -28.11 -14.11
N THR A 181 8.18 -28.25 -12.81
CA THR A 181 7.52 -27.49 -11.74
C THR A 181 8.54 -26.63 -10.99
N LEU A 182 8.26 -25.36 -10.87
CA LEU A 182 9.07 -24.39 -10.14
C LEU A 182 8.26 -23.87 -8.94
N LEU A 183 8.89 -23.76 -7.79
CA LEU A 183 8.26 -23.20 -6.59
C LEU A 183 9.15 -22.12 -6.01
N PHE A 184 8.58 -20.93 -5.86
CA PHE A 184 9.25 -19.79 -5.24
C PHE A 184 8.50 -19.38 -3.97
N SER A 185 9.24 -19.24 -2.87
CA SER A 185 8.69 -18.93 -1.56
C SER A 185 9.74 -18.24 -0.71
N ALA A 186 9.33 -17.39 0.23
CA ALA A 186 10.24 -16.85 1.23
C ALA A 186 10.47 -17.85 2.36
N THR A 187 9.44 -18.63 2.70
CA THR A 187 9.46 -19.63 3.76
C THR A 187 9.03 -21.01 3.23
N MET A 188 9.40 -22.09 3.96
CA MET A 188 9.08 -23.46 3.57
C MET A 188 8.34 -24.19 4.71
N PRO A 189 7.09 -23.80 5.03
CA PRO A 189 6.29 -24.49 6.04
C PRO A 189 5.93 -25.91 5.62
N ARG A 190 5.56 -26.76 6.59
CA ARG A 190 5.27 -28.18 6.37
C ARG A 190 4.29 -28.46 5.21
N PRO A 191 3.17 -27.73 5.04
CA PRO A 191 2.25 -27.97 3.93
C PRO A 191 2.91 -27.76 2.55
N ILE A 192 3.73 -26.70 2.40
CA ILE A 192 4.48 -26.47 1.16
C ILE A 192 5.48 -27.58 0.90
N LEU A 193 6.22 -28.04 1.92
CA LEU A 193 7.11 -29.20 1.81
C LEU A 193 6.36 -30.48 1.41
N SER A 194 5.10 -30.63 1.83
CA SER A 194 4.27 -31.78 1.42
C SER A 194 3.88 -31.67 -0.06
N LEU A 195 3.53 -30.47 -0.54
CA LEU A 195 3.26 -30.20 -1.96
C LEU A 195 4.49 -30.52 -2.84
N THR A 196 5.69 -30.07 -2.41
CA THR A 196 6.91 -30.36 -3.19
C THR A 196 7.19 -31.86 -3.30
N LYS A 197 7.06 -32.61 -2.20
CA LYS A 197 7.26 -34.07 -2.19
C LYS A 197 6.26 -34.80 -3.06
N LYS A 198 5.03 -34.29 -3.17
CA LYS A 198 3.94 -34.97 -3.90
C LYS A 198 3.96 -34.66 -5.40
N TYR A 199 4.35 -33.45 -5.80
CA TYR A 199 4.15 -32.97 -7.15
C TYR A 199 5.41 -32.57 -7.91
N MET A 200 6.60 -32.57 -7.27
CA MET A 200 7.87 -32.22 -7.92
C MET A 200 8.79 -33.45 -8.06
N LYS A 201 9.55 -33.48 -9.14
CA LYS A 201 10.47 -34.57 -9.50
C LYS A 201 11.90 -34.21 -9.08
N ALA A 202 12.40 -34.78 -7.98
CA ALA A 202 13.75 -34.54 -7.46
C ALA A 202 14.21 -33.07 -7.54
N PRO A 203 13.47 -32.12 -6.94
CA PRO A 203 13.72 -30.71 -7.15
C PRO A 203 15.08 -30.26 -6.63
N LYS A 204 15.72 -29.36 -7.36
CA LYS A 204 16.94 -28.67 -6.92
C LYS A 204 16.58 -27.53 -5.99
N ASN A 205 17.20 -27.49 -4.82
CA ASN A 205 16.96 -26.40 -3.85
C ASN A 205 17.98 -25.29 -4.08
N VAL A 206 17.48 -24.10 -4.36
CA VAL A 206 18.26 -22.85 -4.43
C VAL A 206 17.81 -21.99 -3.26
N THR A 207 18.68 -21.84 -2.28
CA THR A 207 18.42 -21.00 -1.11
C THR A 207 19.42 -19.87 -1.10
N ILE A 208 18.94 -18.64 -1.25
CA ILE A 208 19.78 -17.46 -1.12
C ILE A 208 19.82 -17.07 0.35
N SER A 209 20.99 -17.20 0.95
CA SER A 209 21.19 -16.87 2.36
C SER A 209 21.04 -15.35 2.58
N LYS A 210 20.68 -14.95 3.82
CA LYS A 210 20.63 -13.52 4.19
C LYS A 210 21.98 -12.82 4.05
N GLU A 211 23.08 -13.56 4.05
CA GLU A 211 24.44 -13.05 3.93
C GLU A 211 24.85 -12.74 2.47
N GLU A 212 24.19 -13.40 1.49
CA GLU A 212 24.41 -13.18 0.05
C GLU A 212 23.49 -12.09 -0.53
N LEU A 213 22.42 -11.76 0.20
CA LEU A 213 21.61 -10.58 -0.11
C LEU A 213 22.30 -9.41 0.57
N THR A 214 22.61 -8.36 -0.18
CA THR A 214 22.65 -7.01 0.38
C THR A 214 21.30 -6.81 1.06
N VAL A 215 21.24 -7.13 2.36
CA VAL A 215 20.03 -6.91 3.18
C VAL A 215 19.68 -5.45 2.96
N PRO A 216 18.48 -5.12 2.45
CA PRO A 216 18.07 -3.73 2.43
C PRO A 216 18.37 -3.19 3.82
N LEU A 217 19.12 -2.10 3.91
CA LEU A 217 19.43 -1.44 5.17
C LEU A 217 18.12 -0.84 5.71
N ILE A 218 17.26 -1.74 6.22
CA ILE A 218 16.01 -1.34 6.85
C ILE A 218 16.33 -1.09 8.31
N GLU A 219 16.35 0.17 8.68
CA GLU A 219 16.39 0.57 10.06
C GLU A 219 15.09 0.21 10.75
N GLN A 220 15.17 -0.43 11.93
CA GLN A 220 13.99 -0.98 12.60
C GLN A 220 13.86 -0.38 14.00
N TYR A 221 12.74 0.30 14.23
CA TYR A 221 12.45 0.97 15.49
C TYR A 221 11.11 0.54 16.07
N TYR A 222 10.97 0.60 17.41
CA TYR A 222 9.68 0.48 18.04
C TYR A 222 9.42 1.63 19.01
N PHE A 223 8.14 1.98 19.13
CA PHE A 223 7.62 3.02 20.00
C PHE A 223 6.59 2.42 20.96
N GLU A 224 6.80 2.63 22.25
CA GLU A 224 5.87 2.19 23.27
C GLU A 224 4.92 3.34 23.61
N THR A 225 3.61 3.17 23.30
CA THR A 225 2.60 4.19 23.59
C THR A 225 1.23 3.57 23.85
N LYS A 226 0.42 4.29 24.63
CA LYS A 226 -1.00 3.96 24.84
C LYS A 226 -1.87 4.59 23.77
N ASP A 227 -1.52 5.78 23.31
CA ASP A 227 -2.19 6.50 22.23
C ASP A 227 -1.35 6.39 20.95
N LYS A 228 -1.71 5.38 20.13
CA LYS A 228 -1.01 5.12 18.87
C LYS A 228 -1.32 6.18 17.80
N ILE A 229 -2.53 6.78 17.82
CA ILE A 229 -2.93 7.78 16.82
C ILE A 229 -2.14 9.06 17.02
N GLU A 230 -2.10 9.56 18.25
CA GLU A 230 -1.33 10.75 18.59
C GLU A 230 0.17 10.53 18.34
N GLY A 231 0.71 9.36 18.75
CA GLY A 231 2.10 8.99 18.46
C GLY A 231 2.43 8.96 16.97
N LEU A 232 1.50 8.45 16.16
CA LEU A 232 1.64 8.41 14.70
C LEU A 232 1.66 9.82 14.10
N CYS A 233 0.72 10.69 14.51
CA CYS A 233 0.70 12.07 14.03
C CYS A 233 2.00 12.80 14.33
N ARG A 234 2.55 12.67 15.55
CA ARG A 234 3.85 13.28 15.89
C ARG A 234 4.99 12.77 15.03
N LEU A 235 4.99 11.48 14.68
CA LEU A 235 6.00 10.92 13.76
C LEU A 235 5.83 11.47 12.34
N LEU A 236 4.59 11.54 11.84
CA LEU A 236 4.31 12.10 10.53
C LEU A 236 4.74 13.56 10.42
N ASP A 237 4.52 14.34 11.48
CA ASP A 237 4.84 15.78 11.50
C ASP A 237 6.33 16.07 11.71
N ALA A 238 7.05 15.19 12.43
CA ALA A 238 8.41 15.47 12.86
C ALA A 238 9.50 14.74 12.08
N GLU A 239 9.24 13.51 11.61
CA GLU A 239 10.32 12.64 11.14
C GLU A 239 10.07 12.04 9.74
N ILE A 240 8.83 12.01 9.24
CA ILE A 240 8.51 11.24 8.04
C ILE A 240 8.31 12.14 6.84
N ASP A 241 9.16 11.95 5.83
CA ASP A 241 9.02 12.53 4.51
C ASP A 241 8.86 11.41 3.46
N GLY A 242 7.97 11.60 2.48
CA GLY A 242 7.77 10.70 1.36
C GLY A 242 6.63 9.69 1.53
N LYS A 243 6.60 8.68 0.68
CA LYS A 243 5.53 7.67 0.64
C LYS A 243 5.69 6.64 1.74
N LEU A 244 4.61 6.35 2.44
CA LEU A 244 4.61 5.34 3.50
C LEU A 244 3.41 4.40 3.45
N ILE A 245 3.60 3.21 4.01
CA ILE A 245 2.52 2.23 4.22
C ILE A 245 2.34 2.01 5.72
N ILE A 246 1.09 2.10 6.18
CA ILE A 246 0.69 1.82 7.56
C ILE A 246 -0.10 0.53 7.60
N PHE A 247 0.33 -0.44 8.40
CA PHE A 247 -0.34 -1.71 8.57
C PHE A 247 -1.25 -1.71 9.79
N CYS A 248 -2.54 -1.98 9.57
CA CYS A 248 -3.55 -2.21 10.59
C CYS A 248 -4.00 -3.68 10.57
N ARG A 249 -4.33 -4.22 11.76
CA ARG A 249 -4.77 -5.61 11.91
C ARG A 249 -6.12 -5.90 11.26
N THR A 250 -7.04 -4.93 11.28
CA THR A 250 -8.43 -5.13 10.85
C THR A 250 -8.86 -4.11 9.80
N LYS A 251 -9.83 -4.49 8.96
CA LYS A 251 -10.47 -3.61 7.98
C LYS A 251 -11.05 -2.36 8.65
N LYS A 252 -11.76 -2.54 9.77
CA LYS A 252 -12.29 -1.42 10.56
C LYS A 252 -11.19 -0.49 11.06
N GLY A 253 -10.06 -1.05 11.54
CA GLY A 253 -8.90 -0.25 11.95
C GLY A 253 -8.33 0.60 10.81
N VAL A 254 -8.33 0.08 9.58
CA VAL A 254 -7.95 0.83 8.38
C VAL A 254 -8.91 2.00 8.15
N ASP A 255 -10.23 1.76 8.19
CA ASP A 255 -11.23 2.81 7.99
C ASP A 255 -11.13 3.89 9.09
N ASP A 256 -11.09 3.47 10.37
CA ASP A 256 -11.02 4.38 11.52
C ASP A 256 -9.74 5.24 11.47
N LEU A 257 -8.59 4.65 11.14
CA LEU A 257 -7.32 5.38 11.03
C LEU A 257 -7.29 6.30 9.80
N SER A 258 -7.85 5.87 8.66
CA SER A 258 -7.97 6.72 7.47
C SER A 258 -8.79 7.98 7.75
N ILE A 259 -9.91 7.83 8.45
CA ILE A 259 -10.75 8.96 8.86
C ILE A 259 -9.98 9.87 9.82
N ALA A 260 -9.32 9.28 10.84
CA ALA A 260 -8.57 10.04 11.84
C ALA A 260 -7.41 10.84 11.24
N LEU A 261 -6.69 10.29 10.26
CA LEU A 261 -5.61 11.00 9.57
C LEU A 261 -6.15 12.04 8.58
N SER A 262 -7.18 11.69 7.79
CA SER A 262 -7.77 12.64 6.85
C SER A 262 -8.42 13.84 7.55
N SER A 263 -9.03 13.65 8.73
CA SER A 263 -9.58 14.75 9.52
C SER A 263 -8.50 15.72 10.02
N ARG A 264 -7.27 15.24 10.17
CA ARG A 264 -6.10 16.03 10.56
C ARG A 264 -5.31 16.62 9.37
N GLY A 265 -5.81 16.42 8.13
CA GLY A 265 -5.23 17.02 6.93
C GLY A 265 -4.23 16.13 6.18
N TYR A 266 -3.93 14.92 6.66
CA TYR A 266 -3.02 14.02 5.95
C TYR A 266 -3.67 13.44 4.69
N MET A 267 -2.89 13.31 3.60
CA MET A 267 -3.30 12.67 2.35
C MET A 267 -3.26 11.16 2.50
N ALA A 268 -4.22 10.60 3.25
CA ALA A 268 -4.29 9.20 3.61
C ALA A 268 -5.47 8.48 2.98
N GLU A 269 -5.25 7.27 2.41
CA GLU A 269 -6.29 6.41 1.85
C GLU A 269 -6.20 4.99 2.41
N GLY A 270 -7.36 4.39 2.67
CA GLY A 270 -7.46 3.02 3.19
C GLY A 270 -7.54 1.98 2.08
N LEU A 271 -6.86 0.83 2.28
CA LEU A 271 -6.88 -0.33 1.39
C LEU A 271 -7.17 -1.61 2.18
N HIS A 272 -8.35 -2.22 1.96
CA HIS A 272 -8.75 -3.45 2.62
C HIS A 272 -9.68 -4.30 1.75
N GLY A 273 -9.97 -5.54 2.16
CA GLY A 273 -10.68 -6.52 1.36
C GLY A 273 -12.14 -6.20 1.02
N ASP A 274 -12.78 -5.26 1.73
CA ASP A 274 -14.18 -4.88 1.46
C ASP A 274 -14.32 -3.83 0.35
N LEU A 275 -13.19 -3.25 -0.11
CA LEU A 275 -13.20 -2.37 -1.27
C LEU A 275 -13.46 -3.15 -2.56
N SER A 276 -14.33 -2.61 -3.41
CA SER A 276 -14.47 -3.12 -4.78
C SER A 276 -13.16 -2.96 -5.57
N GLN A 277 -12.97 -3.77 -6.61
CA GLN A 277 -11.74 -3.70 -7.41
C GLN A 277 -11.50 -2.29 -7.99
N ASN A 278 -12.54 -1.64 -8.50
CA ASN A 278 -12.41 -0.28 -9.04
C ASN A 278 -11.97 0.75 -7.97
N GLN A 279 -12.39 0.56 -6.71
CA GLN A 279 -11.93 1.41 -5.60
C GLN A 279 -10.47 1.14 -5.27
N ARG A 280 -10.06 -0.15 -5.19
CA ARG A 280 -8.65 -0.53 -4.97
C ARG A 280 -7.72 0.04 -6.05
N ASP A 281 -8.10 -0.13 -7.33
CA ASP A 281 -7.33 0.39 -8.47
C ASP A 281 -7.19 1.91 -8.41
N ARG A 282 -8.25 2.62 -8.00
CA ARG A 282 -8.23 4.07 -7.81
C ARG A 282 -7.29 4.50 -6.69
N VAL A 283 -7.36 3.84 -5.52
CA VAL A 283 -6.47 4.11 -4.38
C VAL A 283 -5.02 3.88 -4.77
N MET A 284 -4.73 2.73 -5.39
CA MET A 284 -3.38 2.36 -5.83
C MET A 284 -2.84 3.32 -6.89
N LYS A 285 -3.69 3.78 -7.81
CA LYS A 285 -3.30 4.78 -8.81
C LYS A 285 -2.91 6.09 -8.13
N LYS A 286 -3.74 6.63 -7.23
CA LYS A 286 -3.44 7.85 -6.47
C LYS A 286 -2.12 7.74 -5.69
N PHE A 287 -1.88 6.60 -5.06
CA PHE A 287 -0.66 6.35 -4.30
C PHE A 287 0.58 6.28 -5.20
N ARG A 288 0.51 5.62 -6.37
CA ARG A 288 1.61 5.60 -7.35
C ARG A 288 1.92 7.00 -7.89
N GLU A 289 0.90 7.78 -8.22
CA GLU A 289 1.01 9.13 -8.78
C GLU A 289 1.42 10.19 -7.73
N GLY A 290 1.51 9.83 -6.43
CA GLY A 290 1.87 10.78 -5.35
C GLY A 290 0.74 11.75 -4.98
N ALA A 291 -0.50 11.46 -5.38
CA ALA A 291 -1.67 12.19 -4.92
C ALA A 291 -2.12 11.77 -3.50
N VAL A 292 -1.51 10.71 -2.98
CA VAL A 292 -1.67 10.16 -1.63
C VAL A 292 -0.29 9.73 -1.15
N ASP A 293 0.12 10.22 0.01
CA ASP A 293 1.43 9.89 0.59
C ASP A 293 1.33 8.75 1.61
N VAL A 294 0.16 8.57 2.24
CA VAL A 294 -0.08 7.61 3.30
C VAL A 294 -1.08 6.54 2.83
N LEU A 295 -0.59 5.32 2.61
CA LEU A 295 -1.45 4.17 2.35
C LEU A 295 -1.66 3.38 3.65
N ILE A 296 -2.91 3.20 4.07
CA ILE A 296 -3.26 2.42 5.26
C ILE A 296 -3.86 1.10 4.81
N ALA A 297 -3.29 -0.03 5.21
CA ALA A 297 -3.71 -1.32 4.67
C ALA A 297 -3.76 -2.45 5.71
N THR A 298 -4.55 -3.48 5.42
CA THR A 298 -4.43 -4.79 6.08
C THR A 298 -3.36 -5.63 5.38
N ASP A 299 -2.80 -6.65 6.06
CA ASP A 299 -1.82 -7.56 5.47
C ASP A 299 -2.28 -8.12 4.13
N VAL A 300 -3.50 -8.68 4.09
CA VAL A 300 -4.05 -9.29 2.88
C VAL A 300 -4.17 -8.28 1.72
N ALA A 301 -4.56 -7.05 2.02
CA ALA A 301 -4.75 -6.04 0.98
C ALA A 301 -3.43 -5.42 0.50
N ALA A 302 -2.41 -5.41 1.35
CA ALA A 302 -1.08 -4.92 1.02
C ALA A 302 -0.18 -5.96 0.33
N ARG A 303 -0.60 -7.24 0.29
CA ARG A 303 0.11 -8.28 -0.46
C ARG A 303 0.15 -7.94 -1.94
N GLY A 304 1.30 -8.14 -2.56
CA GLY A 304 1.48 -7.84 -3.98
C GLY A 304 1.52 -6.35 -4.34
N ILE A 305 1.52 -5.44 -3.34
CA ILE A 305 1.76 -4.02 -3.62
C ILE A 305 3.21 -3.85 -4.03
N ASP A 306 3.38 -3.46 -5.29
CA ASP A 306 4.65 -3.01 -5.84
C ASP A 306 4.54 -1.52 -6.16
N VAL A 307 5.11 -0.75 -5.29
CA VAL A 307 5.24 0.70 -5.43
C VAL A 307 6.67 1.05 -5.07
N ASP A 308 7.35 1.67 -6.02
CA ASP A 308 8.69 2.19 -5.81
C ASP A 308 8.68 3.36 -4.82
N ASN A 309 9.82 3.59 -4.20
CA ASN A 309 10.07 4.75 -3.34
C ASN A 309 9.21 4.81 -2.07
N ILE A 310 8.82 3.65 -1.51
CA ILE A 310 8.27 3.61 -0.17
C ILE A 310 9.42 3.80 0.81
N THR A 311 9.44 4.93 1.51
CA THR A 311 10.49 5.28 2.46
C THR A 311 10.28 4.63 3.82
N HIS A 312 9.03 4.56 4.26
CA HIS A 312 8.67 4.10 5.61
C HIS A 312 7.58 3.02 5.59
N VAL A 313 7.74 2.05 6.46
CA VAL A 313 6.70 1.08 6.80
C VAL A 313 6.36 1.23 8.28
N ILE A 314 5.08 1.43 8.59
CA ILE A 314 4.61 1.56 9.96
C ILE A 314 3.70 0.41 10.32
N ASN A 315 4.08 -0.40 11.31
CA ASN A 315 3.21 -1.36 11.94
C ASN A 315 2.40 -0.63 13.02
N PHE A 316 1.25 -0.06 12.68
CA PHE A 316 0.33 0.54 13.64
C PHE A 316 -0.18 -0.51 14.63
N ASP A 317 -0.45 -1.71 14.12
CA ASP A 317 -0.65 -2.91 14.92
C ASP A 317 0.48 -3.89 14.67
N ILE A 318 1.12 -4.34 15.75
CA ILE A 318 2.16 -5.36 15.66
C ILE A 318 1.57 -6.65 15.03
N PRO A 319 2.23 -7.26 14.03
CA PRO A 319 1.77 -8.50 13.41
C PRO A 319 1.75 -9.66 14.40
N GLN A 320 0.87 -10.65 14.19
CA GLN A 320 0.72 -11.78 15.08
C GLN A 320 1.85 -12.81 14.91
N ASP A 321 2.40 -12.91 13.73
CA ASP A 321 3.48 -13.83 13.37
C ASP A 321 4.70 -13.09 12.83
N PRO A 322 5.92 -13.64 13.02
CA PRO A 322 7.15 -13.01 12.55
C PRO A 322 7.29 -12.97 11.02
N GLU A 323 6.64 -13.86 10.29
CA GLU A 323 6.71 -13.91 8.83
C GLU A 323 5.98 -12.69 8.25
N SER A 324 4.76 -12.41 8.75
CA SER A 324 4.03 -11.17 8.40
C SER A 324 4.86 -9.91 8.67
N TYR A 325 5.64 -9.89 9.76
CA TYR A 325 6.54 -8.76 10.04
C TYR A 325 7.55 -8.55 8.91
N VAL A 326 8.21 -9.62 8.46
CA VAL A 326 9.19 -9.57 7.37
C VAL A 326 8.54 -9.12 6.06
N HIS A 327 7.36 -9.65 5.74
CA HIS A 327 6.61 -9.29 4.53
C HIS A 327 6.15 -7.82 4.53
N ARG A 328 5.80 -7.27 5.71
CA ARG A 328 5.44 -5.85 5.84
C ARG A 328 6.66 -4.95 5.64
N ILE A 329 7.74 -5.19 6.36
CA ILE A 329 8.93 -4.33 6.26
C ILE A 329 9.61 -4.42 4.89
N GLY A 330 9.49 -5.57 4.19
CA GLY A 330 9.95 -5.75 2.82
C GLY A 330 9.18 -4.93 1.77
N ARG A 331 8.24 -4.05 2.17
CA ARG A 331 7.65 -3.05 1.27
C ARG A 331 8.55 -1.83 1.10
N THR A 332 9.49 -1.58 2.02
CA THR A 332 10.54 -0.56 1.89
C THR A 332 11.91 -1.19 1.68
N GLY A 333 12.94 -0.40 1.42
CA GLY A 333 14.31 -0.87 1.24
C GLY A 333 14.52 -1.72 -0.02
N ARG A 334 13.76 -1.49 -1.09
CA ARG A 334 13.86 -2.24 -2.35
C ARG A 334 14.87 -1.63 -3.30
N ALA A 335 15.39 -2.45 -4.21
CA ALA A 335 16.30 -2.04 -5.29
C ALA A 335 17.55 -1.27 -4.80
N GLY A 336 18.12 -1.67 -3.65
CA GLY A 336 19.33 -1.05 -3.09
C GLY A 336 19.10 0.25 -2.32
N ASN A 337 17.85 0.69 -2.18
CA ASN A 337 17.50 1.85 -1.35
C ASN A 337 17.48 1.50 0.14
N THR A 338 17.70 2.50 0.99
CA THR A 338 17.48 2.40 2.44
C THR A 338 16.00 2.54 2.76
N GLY A 339 15.56 1.94 3.88
CA GLY A 339 14.18 2.03 4.34
C GLY A 339 14.10 2.09 5.86
N VAL A 340 12.96 2.55 6.37
CA VAL A 340 12.70 2.62 7.81
C VAL A 340 11.43 1.84 8.14
N ALA A 341 11.52 0.96 9.14
CA ALA A 341 10.38 0.23 9.69
C ALA A 341 10.12 0.66 11.14
N MET A 342 8.92 1.12 11.41
CA MET A 342 8.48 1.60 12.72
C MET A 342 7.35 0.74 13.25
N THR A 343 7.38 0.35 14.52
CA THR A 343 6.37 -0.52 15.11
C THR A 343 5.82 0.09 16.39
N PHE A 344 4.52 0.33 16.44
CA PHE A 344 3.85 0.73 17.67
C PHE A 344 3.52 -0.47 18.54
N ILE A 345 3.88 -0.42 19.81
CA ILE A 345 3.53 -1.45 20.77
C ILE A 345 2.91 -0.84 22.03
N THR A 346 2.01 -1.61 22.62
CA THR A 346 1.59 -1.43 24.02
C THR A 346 2.45 -2.30 24.95
N PRO A 347 2.50 -2.05 26.26
CA PRO A 347 3.23 -2.91 27.20
C PRO A 347 2.84 -4.40 27.12
N ARG A 348 1.58 -4.69 26.76
CA ARG A 348 1.09 -6.08 26.59
C ARG A 348 1.66 -6.78 25.36
N GLU A 349 2.02 -6.03 24.33
CA GLU A 349 2.53 -6.56 23.05
C GLU A 349 4.06 -6.78 23.06
N PHE A 350 4.74 -6.46 24.16
CA PHE A 350 6.20 -6.60 24.28
C PHE A 350 6.69 -8.05 24.08
N ARG A 351 5.90 -9.05 24.52
CA ARG A 351 6.24 -10.47 24.30
C ARG A 351 6.25 -10.81 22.81
N GLN A 352 5.30 -10.27 22.08
CA GLN A 352 5.18 -10.46 20.63
C GLN A 352 6.39 -9.83 19.90
N LEU A 353 6.78 -8.61 20.28
CA LEU A 353 7.97 -7.97 19.75
C LEU A 353 9.21 -8.85 19.96
N LYS A 354 9.39 -9.43 21.16
CA LYS A 354 10.53 -10.32 21.45
C LYS A 354 10.51 -11.63 20.66
N LEU A 355 9.33 -12.13 20.32
CA LEU A 355 9.22 -13.30 19.43
C LEU A 355 9.69 -12.94 18.02
N ILE A 356 9.25 -11.79 17.48
CA ILE A 356 9.67 -11.27 16.18
C ILE A 356 11.20 -11.11 16.14
N GLU A 357 11.80 -10.40 17.11
CA GLU A 357 13.26 -10.20 17.19
C GLU A 357 14.06 -11.51 17.14
N ARG A 358 13.59 -12.53 17.86
CA ARG A 358 14.25 -13.86 17.90
C ARG A 358 14.21 -14.56 16.54
N THR A 359 13.06 -14.49 15.86
CA THR A 359 12.85 -15.16 14.57
C THR A 359 13.58 -14.44 13.44
N VAL A 360 13.49 -13.11 13.42
CA VAL A 360 14.16 -12.28 12.41
C VAL A 360 15.66 -12.14 12.68
N LYS A 361 16.13 -12.54 13.87
CA LYS A 361 17.53 -12.42 14.33
C LYS A 361 18.07 -10.99 14.25
N THR A 362 17.19 -10.01 14.40
CA THR A 362 17.53 -8.58 14.36
C THR A 362 16.94 -7.91 15.58
N LYS A 363 17.74 -7.06 16.25
CA LYS A 363 17.28 -6.28 17.40
C LYS A 363 16.58 -5.02 16.91
N ILE A 364 15.30 -4.87 17.28
CA ILE A 364 14.52 -3.67 16.97
C ILE A 364 14.82 -2.63 18.05
N GLN A 365 15.26 -1.44 17.64
CA GLN A 365 15.70 -0.42 18.58
C GLN A 365 14.51 0.33 19.17
N ARG A 366 14.55 0.58 20.50
CA ARG A 366 13.56 1.44 21.15
C ARG A 366 13.86 2.89 20.82
N ARG A 367 12.87 3.63 20.32
CA ARG A 367 12.91 5.09 20.20
C ARG A 367 11.80 5.74 21.02
N GLN A 368 12.01 6.98 21.41
CA GLN A 368 10.98 7.80 22.02
C GLN A 368 10.23 8.54 20.93
N LEU A 369 8.93 8.73 21.15
CA LEU A 369 8.13 9.54 20.25
C LEU A 369 8.60 11.00 20.27
N PRO A 370 8.56 11.71 19.14
CA PRO A 370 8.87 13.13 19.09
C PRO A 370 8.03 13.92 20.09
N THR A 371 8.64 14.87 20.74
CA THR A 371 7.95 15.82 21.60
C THR A 371 7.28 16.92 20.78
N ALA A 372 6.33 17.65 21.36
CA ALA A 372 5.74 18.81 20.70
C ALA A 372 6.81 19.85 20.29
N ALA A 373 7.90 19.96 21.06
CA ALA A 373 9.02 20.84 20.73
C ALA A 373 9.74 20.40 19.44
N ASN A 374 9.96 19.08 19.26
CA ASN A 374 10.58 18.55 18.05
C ASN A 374 9.71 18.81 16.81
N VAL A 375 8.36 18.65 16.93
CA VAL A 375 7.42 18.95 15.86
C VAL A 375 7.53 20.44 15.47
N ILE A 376 7.51 21.35 16.44
CA ILE A 376 7.63 22.79 16.19
C ILE A 376 8.98 23.15 15.52
N GLU A 377 10.08 22.55 15.98
CA GLU A 377 11.41 22.75 15.41
C GLU A 377 11.44 22.30 13.94
N ARG A 378 10.93 21.10 13.65
CA ARG A 378 10.86 20.58 12.27
C ARG A 378 9.99 21.47 11.36
N GLN A 379 8.86 21.94 11.85
CA GLN A 379 8.01 22.87 11.10
C GLN A 379 8.75 24.17 10.75
N ARG A 380 9.54 24.71 11.69
CA ARG A 380 10.39 25.88 11.43
C ARG A 380 11.41 25.62 10.33
N ASP A 381 12.11 24.48 10.41
CA ASP A 381 13.11 24.09 9.41
C ASP A 381 12.49 23.92 8.03
N GLN A 382 11.29 23.33 7.95
CA GLN A 382 10.55 23.19 6.69
C GLN A 382 10.14 24.56 6.11
N ILE A 383 9.72 25.50 6.94
CA ILE A 383 9.41 26.86 6.51
C ILE A 383 10.66 27.53 5.94
N ILE A 384 11.78 27.45 6.65
CA ILE A 384 13.07 28.01 6.21
C ILE A 384 13.49 27.41 4.88
N SER A 385 13.45 26.08 4.74
CA SER A 385 13.81 25.39 3.50
C SER A 385 12.91 25.78 2.32
N LYS A 386 11.60 25.87 2.53
CA LYS A 386 10.66 26.32 1.50
C LYS A 386 10.94 27.76 1.07
N MET A 387 11.21 28.65 2.01
CA MET A 387 11.58 30.04 1.70
C MET A 387 12.88 30.12 0.91
N GLN A 388 13.90 29.36 1.31
CA GLN A 388 15.17 29.29 0.58
C GLN A 388 14.95 28.84 -0.87
N THR A 389 14.16 27.80 -1.08
CA THR A 389 13.80 27.31 -2.43
C THR A 389 13.11 28.40 -3.28
N VAL A 390 12.15 29.12 -2.70
CA VAL A 390 11.45 30.22 -3.40
C VAL A 390 12.42 31.36 -3.76
N LEU A 391 13.36 31.68 -2.85
CA LEU A 391 14.37 32.70 -3.07
C LEU A 391 15.38 32.28 -4.16
N GLU A 392 15.87 31.05 -4.12
CA GLU A 392 16.80 30.49 -5.11
C GLU A 392 16.19 30.42 -6.52
N LEU A 393 14.91 30.05 -6.61
CA LEU A 393 14.18 29.99 -7.87
C LEU A 393 13.69 31.36 -8.36
N ASN A 394 13.91 32.43 -7.59
CA ASN A 394 13.37 33.77 -7.85
C ASN A 394 11.84 33.80 -8.08
N ALA A 395 11.09 32.86 -7.46
CA ALA A 395 9.65 32.70 -7.65
C ALA A 395 8.80 33.69 -6.82
N TYR A 396 9.39 34.77 -6.35
CA TYR A 396 8.76 35.80 -5.52
C TYR A 396 8.48 37.12 -6.26
N HIS A 397 8.92 37.28 -7.51
CA HIS A 397 8.83 38.55 -8.24
C HIS A 397 7.42 39.10 -8.34
N ASP A 398 6.40 38.27 -8.51
CA ASP A 398 5.01 38.68 -8.61
C ASP A 398 4.47 39.29 -7.29
N TYR A 399 5.16 39.05 -6.18
CA TYR A 399 4.78 39.56 -4.85
C TYR A 399 5.57 40.81 -4.44
N MET A 400 6.60 41.19 -5.21
CA MET A 400 7.42 42.40 -4.91
C MET A 400 6.59 43.67 -4.75
N PRO A 401 5.61 43.99 -5.62
CA PRO A 401 4.83 45.22 -5.45
C PRO A 401 4.03 45.26 -4.14
N ILE A 402 3.59 44.07 -3.66
CA ILE A 402 2.87 43.97 -2.38
C ILE A 402 3.85 44.21 -1.22
N ALA A 403 5.04 43.60 -1.30
CA ALA A 403 6.07 43.79 -0.30
C ALA A 403 6.51 45.27 -0.21
N GLU A 404 6.77 45.92 -1.35
CA GLU A 404 7.14 47.33 -1.42
C GLU A 404 6.07 48.24 -0.76
N SER A 405 4.77 48.01 -1.04
CA SER A 405 3.69 48.75 -0.38
C SER A 405 3.65 48.57 1.14
N LEU A 406 4.02 47.40 1.65
CA LEU A 406 4.09 47.16 3.10
C LEU A 406 5.32 47.83 3.75
N LEU A 407 6.41 47.95 3.00
CA LEU A 407 7.64 48.62 3.47
C LEU A 407 7.53 50.15 3.61
N ASP A 408 6.46 50.76 3.07
CA ASP A 408 6.14 52.17 3.32
C ASP A 408 5.77 52.42 4.79
N ASP A 409 5.13 51.44 5.46
CA ASP A 409 4.60 51.59 6.82
C ASP A 409 5.33 50.72 7.87
N TYR A 410 6.03 49.62 7.45
CA TYR A 410 6.64 48.63 8.33
C TYR A 410 8.09 48.34 7.92
N SER A 411 8.91 47.89 8.87
CA SER A 411 10.26 47.45 8.56
C SER A 411 10.28 46.08 7.82
N ALA A 412 11.36 45.80 7.09
CA ALA A 412 11.53 44.54 6.37
C ALA A 412 11.47 43.30 7.32
N GLU A 413 12.02 43.45 8.53
CA GLU A 413 12.00 42.44 9.57
C GLU A 413 10.57 42.15 10.07
N GLU A 414 9.75 43.23 10.24
CA GLU A 414 8.35 43.07 10.67
C GLU A 414 7.49 42.40 9.59
N VAL A 415 7.66 42.81 8.33
CA VAL A 415 6.97 42.17 7.18
C VAL A 415 7.37 40.70 7.05
N ALA A 416 8.68 40.40 7.14
CA ALA A 416 9.17 39.01 7.09
C ALA A 416 8.64 38.19 8.28
N ALA A 417 8.66 38.72 9.50
CA ALA A 417 8.16 38.04 10.69
C ALA A 417 6.65 37.77 10.61
N ALA A 418 5.88 38.73 10.09
CA ALA A 418 4.45 38.56 9.87
C ALA A 418 4.15 37.49 8.81
N ALA A 419 4.88 37.46 7.69
CA ALA A 419 4.75 36.44 6.66
C ALA A 419 5.08 35.03 7.20
N LEU A 420 6.16 34.89 7.96
CA LEU A 420 6.53 33.63 8.64
C LEU A 420 5.47 33.17 9.62
N LYS A 421 4.90 34.11 10.40
CA LYS A 421 3.81 33.80 11.32
C LYS A 421 2.56 33.29 10.58
N LEU A 422 2.15 33.93 9.50
CA LEU A 422 1.02 33.51 8.67
C LEU A 422 1.26 32.15 8.02
N MET A 423 2.48 31.87 7.55
CA MET A 423 2.86 30.55 7.07
C MET A 423 2.75 29.50 8.17
N GLN A 424 3.23 29.78 9.38
CA GLN A 424 3.14 28.86 10.53
C GLN A 424 1.69 28.64 10.98
N GLU A 425 0.85 29.68 10.98
CA GLU A 425 -0.58 29.56 11.31
C GLU A 425 -1.35 28.80 10.23
N GLY A 426 -1.00 29.00 8.96
CA GLY A 426 -1.51 28.19 7.86
C GLY A 426 -1.18 26.71 7.99
N ILE A 427 0.01 26.37 8.48
CA ILE A 427 0.41 24.99 8.80
C ILE A 427 -0.33 24.49 10.06
N LYS A 428 -0.38 25.28 11.14
CA LYS A 428 -1.11 24.92 12.38
C LYS A 428 -2.60 24.75 12.19
N ALA A 429 -3.22 25.50 11.30
CA ALA A 429 -4.64 25.31 10.94
C ALA A 429 -4.89 23.94 10.27
N LEU A 430 -3.84 23.31 9.73
CA LEU A 430 -3.89 21.94 9.21
C LEU A 430 -3.59 20.87 10.28
N GLU A 431 -2.96 21.23 11.42
CA GLU A 431 -2.30 20.29 12.33
C GLU A 431 -2.74 20.38 13.82
N ALA A 432 -3.69 21.21 14.20
CA ALA A 432 -4.05 21.43 15.62
C ALA A 432 -4.61 20.17 16.31
N PRO A 433 -4.03 19.74 17.46
CA PRO A 433 -4.61 18.65 18.27
C PRO A 433 -5.91 19.09 18.96
N GLN A 434 -6.84 18.17 19.05
CA GLN A 434 -8.24 18.37 19.45
C GLN A 434 -8.51 18.57 20.95
N GLU A 435 -7.58 18.99 21.78
CA GLU A 435 -7.87 19.14 23.22
C GLU A 435 -8.38 20.51 23.69
N ASP A 436 -8.36 21.56 22.82
CA ASP A 436 -8.82 22.91 23.20
C ASP A 436 -9.74 23.63 22.19
N ILE A 437 -10.36 22.90 21.26
CA ILE A 437 -11.15 23.51 20.16
C ILE A 437 -12.64 23.73 20.53
N LEU A 438 -13.04 23.45 21.75
CA LEU A 438 -14.44 23.70 22.15
C LEU A 438 -14.78 25.19 22.30
N SER A 439 -13.84 26.11 22.11
CA SER A 439 -14.12 27.52 22.39
C SER A 439 -13.67 28.58 21.37
N LYS A 440 -13.05 28.25 20.20
CA LYS A 440 -12.47 29.35 19.39
C LYS A 440 -12.66 29.39 17.87
N ASP A 441 -13.18 28.39 17.15
CA ASP A 441 -13.24 28.50 15.69
C ASP A 441 -14.53 28.02 15.01
N LEU A 442 -15.67 28.52 15.48
CA LEU A 442 -16.94 28.36 14.75
C LEU A 442 -17.02 29.25 13.48
N ARG A 443 -16.10 30.23 13.34
CA ARG A 443 -16.17 31.26 12.28
C ARG A 443 -15.57 30.84 10.93
N ASN A 444 -14.78 29.79 10.83
CA ASN A 444 -14.08 29.41 9.59
C ASN A 444 -14.32 27.96 9.15
N THR A 445 -15.58 27.54 9.14
CA THR A 445 -15.99 26.16 8.76
C THR A 445 -16.35 26.02 7.28
N GLY A 446 -16.23 27.08 6.48
CA GLY A 446 -16.65 27.12 5.08
C GLY A 446 -18.16 27.09 4.89
N GLY A 447 -18.93 27.41 5.93
CA GLY A 447 -20.36 27.66 5.88
C GLY A 447 -20.69 29.02 5.23
N ARG A 448 -21.97 29.23 4.95
CA ARG A 448 -22.48 30.54 4.50
C ARG A 448 -22.29 31.59 5.61
N PRO A 449 -22.28 32.91 5.28
CA PRO A 449 -22.19 33.96 6.31
C PRO A 449 -23.24 33.76 7.41
N GLY A 450 -22.80 33.73 8.68
CA GLY A 450 -23.64 33.47 9.86
C GLY A 450 -24.00 32.02 10.12
N MET A 451 -23.46 31.09 9.33
CA MET A 451 -23.68 29.64 9.48
C MET A 451 -22.35 28.90 9.73
N VAL A 452 -22.40 27.93 10.62
CA VAL A 452 -21.30 27.00 10.90
C VAL A 452 -21.58 25.70 10.17
N ARG A 453 -20.60 25.21 9.40
CA ARG A 453 -20.68 23.88 8.79
C ARG A 453 -20.15 22.84 9.74
N LEU A 454 -20.96 21.83 10.01
CA LEU A 454 -20.63 20.71 10.87
C LEU A 454 -20.44 19.44 10.05
N PHE A 455 -19.49 18.62 10.43
CA PHE A 455 -19.23 17.28 9.89
C PHE A 455 -19.93 16.24 10.75
N ILE A 456 -20.56 15.24 10.12
CA ILE A 456 -21.21 14.11 10.78
C ILE A 456 -20.64 12.81 10.18
N ASN A 457 -20.21 11.88 10.99
CA ASN A 457 -19.56 10.62 10.62
C ASN A 457 -20.47 9.54 10.00
N ILE A 458 -21.66 9.89 9.50
CA ILE A 458 -22.62 8.99 8.87
C ILE A 458 -23.07 9.55 7.51
N GLY A 459 -23.41 8.66 6.56
CA GLY A 459 -23.76 9.04 5.20
C GLY A 459 -24.69 8.07 4.48
N ARG A 460 -24.67 8.05 3.15
CA ARG A 460 -25.57 7.24 2.31
C ARG A 460 -25.40 5.73 2.52
N SER A 461 -24.20 5.25 2.86
CA SER A 461 -23.94 3.84 3.13
C SER A 461 -24.76 3.30 4.30
N GLN A 462 -25.12 4.16 5.27
CA GLN A 462 -26.01 3.85 6.39
C GLN A 462 -27.49 4.13 6.07
N LYS A 463 -27.83 4.37 4.79
CA LYS A 463 -29.20 4.72 4.34
C LYS A 463 -29.78 5.96 5.03
N ILE A 464 -28.92 6.93 5.36
CA ILE A 464 -29.30 8.20 5.96
C ILE A 464 -29.86 9.11 4.88
N MET A 465 -30.98 9.78 5.19
CA MET A 465 -31.64 10.77 4.35
C MET A 465 -31.63 12.14 5.05
N VAL A 466 -31.79 13.21 4.27
CA VAL A 466 -31.84 14.58 4.80
C VAL A 466 -32.84 14.75 5.94
N LYS A 467 -34.01 14.14 5.82
CA LYS A 467 -35.05 14.20 6.85
C LYS A 467 -34.61 13.59 8.20
N ASP A 468 -33.79 12.53 8.17
CA ASP A 468 -33.32 11.85 9.38
C ASP A 468 -32.36 12.76 10.16
N ILE A 469 -31.51 13.51 9.45
CA ILE A 469 -30.58 14.47 10.04
C ILE A 469 -31.33 15.67 10.59
N VAL A 470 -32.22 16.28 9.79
CA VAL A 470 -33.00 17.45 10.19
C VAL A 470 -33.85 17.15 11.42
N SER A 471 -34.59 16.02 11.40
CA SER A 471 -35.46 15.67 12.52
C SER A 471 -34.70 15.39 13.81
N THR A 472 -33.54 14.69 13.73
CA THR A 472 -32.76 14.37 14.91
C THR A 472 -32.09 15.64 15.48
N ILE A 473 -31.48 16.48 14.64
CA ILE A 473 -30.88 17.74 15.11
C ILE A 473 -31.94 18.66 15.72
N ALA A 474 -33.10 18.80 15.07
CA ALA A 474 -34.16 19.67 15.57
C ALA A 474 -34.70 19.22 16.93
N ILE A 475 -34.87 17.91 17.13
CA ILE A 475 -35.40 17.35 18.38
C ILE A 475 -34.32 17.37 19.49
N GLU A 476 -33.14 16.88 19.21
CA GLU A 476 -32.10 16.69 20.24
C GLU A 476 -31.42 18.00 20.66
N ALA A 477 -31.26 18.93 19.73
CA ALA A 477 -30.69 20.24 20.04
C ALA A 477 -31.77 21.31 20.32
N ASP A 478 -33.06 20.95 20.25
CA ASP A 478 -34.19 21.86 20.47
C ASP A 478 -34.02 23.17 19.69
N ILE A 479 -33.95 23.02 18.34
CA ILE A 479 -33.86 24.12 17.37
C ILE A 479 -34.89 23.95 16.26
N PRO A 480 -35.45 25.05 15.71
CA PRO A 480 -36.39 24.96 14.61
C PRO A 480 -35.75 24.30 13.37
N ALA A 481 -36.41 23.33 12.75
CA ALA A 481 -35.91 22.66 11.55
C ALA A 481 -35.60 23.63 10.38
N ARG A 482 -36.27 24.79 10.32
CA ARG A 482 -36.05 25.85 9.32
C ARG A 482 -34.70 26.55 9.48
N ASP A 483 -34.09 26.49 10.65
CA ASP A 483 -32.82 27.14 10.96
C ASP A 483 -31.62 26.26 10.54
N ILE A 484 -31.87 24.98 10.17
CA ILE A 484 -30.87 24.07 9.63
C ILE A 484 -30.67 24.42 8.15
N GLY A 485 -29.43 24.76 7.81
CA GLY A 485 -29.05 25.20 6.46
C GLY A 485 -28.79 24.05 5.49
N LEU A 486 -27.78 24.20 4.65
CA LEU A 486 -27.43 23.23 3.60
C LEU A 486 -26.96 21.90 4.19
N ILE A 487 -27.50 20.78 3.66
CA ILE A 487 -27.10 19.43 4.04
C ILE A 487 -26.54 18.72 2.81
N ASN A 488 -25.28 18.30 2.87
CA ASN A 488 -24.62 17.53 1.84
C ASN A 488 -24.29 16.14 2.36
N ILE A 489 -25.02 15.09 1.88
CA ILE A 489 -24.80 13.71 2.27
C ILE A 489 -23.85 13.03 1.28
N TYR A 490 -22.72 12.54 1.76
CA TYR A 490 -21.75 11.72 1.03
C TYR A 490 -21.92 10.24 1.40
N ASP A 491 -21.12 9.37 0.83
CA ASP A 491 -21.27 7.93 1.07
C ASP A 491 -21.04 7.54 2.55
N LYS A 492 -20.03 8.11 3.21
CA LYS A 492 -19.63 7.75 4.58
C LYS A 492 -19.82 8.87 5.61
N PHE A 493 -20.12 10.09 5.18
CA PHE A 493 -20.25 11.26 6.06
C PHE A 493 -21.24 12.30 5.49
N THR A 494 -21.60 13.26 6.33
CA THR A 494 -22.51 14.36 5.97
C THR A 494 -21.98 15.67 6.47
N PHE A 495 -22.15 16.75 5.69
CA PHE A 495 -22.04 18.12 6.16
C PHE A 495 -23.43 18.72 6.37
N VAL A 496 -23.60 19.42 7.47
CA VAL A 496 -24.80 20.19 7.78
C VAL A 496 -24.41 21.60 8.23
N GLU A 497 -25.13 22.61 7.76
CA GLU A 497 -24.95 23.98 8.20
C GLU A 497 -26.00 24.31 9.27
N VAL A 498 -25.55 24.94 10.37
CA VAL A 498 -26.41 25.44 11.45
C VAL A 498 -26.00 26.87 11.81
N PRO A 499 -26.91 27.70 12.36
CA PRO A 499 -26.55 29.05 12.82
C PRO A 499 -25.42 29.05 13.84
N GLU A 500 -24.55 30.06 13.78
CA GLU A 500 -23.36 30.16 14.65
C GLU A 500 -23.70 30.15 16.14
N ASP A 501 -24.80 30.78 16.51
CA ASP A 501 -25.29 30.91 17.90
C ASP A 501 -25.78 29.59 18.51
N VAL A 502 -26.16 28.61 17.70
CA VAL A 502 -26.65 27.30 18.17
C VAL A 502 -25.69 26.15 17.88
N ALA A 503 -24.57 26.39 17.20
CA ALA A 503 -23.65 25.37 16.75
C ALA A 503 -23.07 24.52 17.91
N GLU A 504 -22.66 25.16 19.01
CA GLU A 504 -22.15 24.44 20.21
C GLU A 504 -23.23 23.58 20.86
N LYS A 505 -24.47 24.08 20.91
CA LYS A 505 -25.63 23.33 21.43
C LYS A 505 -25.89 22.08 20.61
N VAL A 506 -25.82 22.20 19.28
CA VAL A 506 -25.98 21.09 18.35
C VAL A 506 -24.87 20.05 18.52
N ILE A 507 -23.61 20.47 18.58
CA ILE A 507 -22.45 19.58 18.80
C ILE A 507 -22.59 18.82 20.12
N GLY A 508 -22.91 19.52 21.20
CA GLY A 508 -23.07 18.91 22.54
C GLY A 508 -24.22 17.91 22.63
N ALA A 509 -25.36 18.22 21.98
CA ALA A 509 -26.53 17.36 21.97
C ALA A 509 -26.31 16.10 21.11
N MET A 510 -25.69 16.24 19.95
CA MET A 510 -25.58 15.17 18.97
C MET A 510 -24.45 14.17 19.25
N ASN A 511 -23.36 14.56 19.88
CA ASN A 511 -22.20 13.68 20.13
C ASN A 511 -22.46 12.48 21.04
N LYS A 512 -23.59 12.42 21.72
CA LYS A 512 -24.01 11.31 22.58
C LYS A 512 -25.20 10.53 22.01
N ASN A 513 -25.67 10.90 20.82
CA ASN A 513 -26.90 10.43 20.25
C ASN A 513 -26.72 9.50 19.04
N PHE A 514 -27.84 8.95 18.55
CA PHE A 514 -27.88 8.00 17.43
C PHE A 514 -28.84 8.54 16.35
N ILE A 515 -28.46 8.34 15.08
CA ILE A 515 -29.37 8.51 13.93
C ILE A 515 -29.59 7.14 13.31
N LYS A 516 -30.84 6.68 13.27
CA LYS A 516 -31.20 5.32 12.78
C LYS A 516 -30.37 4.18 13.41
N GLY A 517 -30.05 4.30 14.69
CA GLY A 517 -29.29 3.29 15.41
C GLY A 517 -27.76 3.35 15.22
N TYR A 518 -27.27 4.31 14.42
CA TYR A 518 -25.82 4.55 14.26
C TYR A 518 -25.39 5.67 15.20
N LYS A 519 -24.32 5.41 15.95
CA LYS A 519 -23.72 6.41 16.85
C LYS A 519 -23.18 7.57 16.05
N VAL A 520 -23.60 8.79 16.40
CA VAL A 520 -23.19 10.03 15.74
C VAL A 520 -21.98 10.63 16.46
N ASN A 521 -21.03 11.08 15.66
CA ASN A 521 -19.99 12.01 16.08
C ASN A 521 -20.10 13.25 15.19
N ILE A 522 -20.26 14.42 15.80
CA ILE A 522 -20.44 15.69 15.09
C ILE A 522 -19.37 16.68 15.53
N GLU A 523 -18.76 17.36 14.59
CA GLU A 523 -17.69 18.31 14.84
C GLU A 523 -17.73 19.46 13.82
N PRO A 524 -17.15 20.63 14.11
CA PRO A 524 -17.02 21.70 13.14
C PRO A 524 -16.26 21.24 11.89
N ALA A 525 -16.81 21.48 10.72
CA ALA A 525 -16.14 21.15 9.46
C ALA A 525 -14.98 22.13 9.22
N LYS A 526 -13.87 21.62 8.71
CA LYS A 526 -12.75 22.47 8.28
C LYS A 526 -13.03 23.04 6.89
N ALA A 527 -12.82 24.34 6.71
CA ALA A 527 -12.97 24.98 5.42
C ALA A 527 -12.01 24.35 4.40
N ARG A 528 -12.53 24.00 3.22
CA ARG A 528 -11.68 23.67 2.07
C ARG A 528 -10.99 24.96 1.61
N ARG A 529 -9.69 25.01 1.66
CA ARG A 529 -8.88 25.91 0.84
C ARG A 529 -8.59 25.29 -0.50
#